data_2f435bbb00c94756a86122e2ed60e595
#
_entry.id   2f435bbb00c94756a86122e2ed60e595
#
_cell.length_a   1.000
_cell.length_b   1.000
_cell.length_c   1.000
_cell.angle_alpha   90.00
_cell.angle_beta   90.00
_cell.angle_gamma   90.00
#
_symmetry.space_group_name_H-M   'P 1'
#
loop_
_entity.id
_entity.type
_entity.pdbx_description
1 polymer ?
#
loop_
_entity_poly.entity_id
_entity_poly.type
_entity_poly.pdbx_seq_one_letter_code
_entity_poly.pdbx_strand_id
1 'polypeptide(L)'
;MNKEKIAFLVDSGSNVPEEIVKLGNMKVIPLKIIYNNEEFTDNVDITAQDVYDRLEEEIPKTSLPSGETITEMLEEIQSEGFEKVICVTISSGLSGTNNMVRVVAEQFKDLDIFTVDTKNIGIGSGLIAVQAYTYVAEGLDWETIKTKLEEDVAKSKIFFHVPTLEYLQKGGRIGLVASILGNMLNLKPIITCNEDGVYDTVAKIRGSKKSVQKAISLAVEFAGTAKKYHLAIAYGGKTAESQVAGIRAELKKQLPLFDKIYEGQISPALGVHTGPGLIGIGVCILEP
;
A
#
# COMPACT_ATOMS: atom_id res chain seq x y z
N MET A 1 -19.44 6.03 17.14
CA MET A 1 -18.09 6.50 17.54
C MET A 1 -17.51 5.44 18.49
N ASN A 2 -16.25 5.04 18.32
CA ASN A 2 -15.61 4.10 19.23
C ASN A 2 -15.31 4.78 20.59
N LYS A 3 -15.03 3.96 21.62
CA LYS A 3 -14.85 4.44 23.02
C LYS A 3 -13.70 5.45 23.15
N GLU A 4 -12.66 5.29 22.37
CA GLU A 4 -11.45 6.13 22.40
C GLU A 4 -11.55 7.37 21.50
N LYS A 5 -12.66 7.56 20.77
CA LYS A 5 -12.88 8.65 19.80
C LYS A 5 -11.77 8.76 18.75
N ILE A 6 -11.33 7.63 18.24
CA ILE A 6 -10.27 7.50 17.23
C ILE A 6 -10.90 7.51 15.84
N ALA A 7 -10.41 8.39 14.97
CA ALA A 7 -10.64 8.38 13.53
C ALA A 7 -9.44 7.80 12.78
N PHE A 8 -9.65 7.47 11.50
CA PHE A 8 -8.60 6.98 10.62
C PHE A 8 -8.45 7.92 9.42
N LEU A 9 -7.20 8.17 9.06
CA LEU A 9 -6.81 8.90 7.88
C LEU A 9 -5.76 8.06 7.12
N VAL A 10 -6.05 7.68 5.87
CA VAL A 10 -5.16 6.81 5.08
C VAL A 10 -4.91 7.44 3.71
N ASP A 11 -3.77 7.18 3.07
CA ASP A 11 -3.59 7.63 1.70
C ASP A 11 -4.11 6.60 0.67
N SER A 12 -4.47 7.07 -0.52
CA SER A 12 -4.98 6.21 -1.59
C SER A 12 -3.96 5.20 -2.10
N GLY A 13 -2.66 5.50 -1.96
CA GLY A 13 -1.56 4.61 -2.32
C GLY A 13 -1.41 3.41 -1.37
N SER A 14 -2.01 3.47 -0.19
CA SER A 14 -2.05 2.34 0.77
C SER A 14 -2.99 1.23 0.34
N ASN A 15 -3.87 1.45 -0.63
CA ASN A 15 -4.82 0.44 -1.12
C ASN A 15 -5.53 -0.34 0.00
N VAL A 16 -6.00 0.39 1.02
CA VAL A 16 -6.77 -0.22 2.11
C VAL A 16 -7.99 -0.92 1.52
N PRO A 17 -8.30 -2.16 1.91
CA PRO A 17 -9.47 -2.86 1.40
C PRO A 17 -10.76 -2.05 1.64
N GLU A 18 -11.58 -1.90 0.60
CA GLU A 18 -12.78 -1.04 0.61
C GLU A 18 -13.72 -1.36 1.76
N GLU A 19 -13.86 -2.65 2.10
CA GLU A 19 -14.68 -3.09 3.23
C GLU A 19 -14.17 -2.52 4.56
N ILE A 20 -12.85 -2.41 4.74
CA ILE A 20 -12.22 -1.86 5.96
C ILE A 20 -12.36 -0.33 5.99
N VAL A 21 -12.19 0.33 4.84
CA VAL A 21 -12.45 1.76 4.71
C VAL A 21 -13.87 2.10 5.16
N LYS A 22 -14.87 1.33 4.70
CA LYS A 22 -16.27 1.51 5.06
C LYS A 22 -16.56 1.21 6.53
N LEU A 23 -16.06 0.06 7.04
CA LEU A 23 -16.27 -0.35 8.43
C LEU A 23 -15.59 0.59 9.43
N GLY A 24 -14.39 1.08 9.09
CA GLY A 24 -13.64 2.02 9.91
C GLY A 24 -14.06 3.48 9.74
N ASN A 25 -14.96 3.78 8.80
CA ASN A 25 -15.27 5.16 8.37
C ASN A 25 -14.00 5.98 8.11
N MET A 26 -13.07 5.39 7.35
CA MET A 26 -11.75 5.99 7.13
C MET A 26 -11.83 7.11 6.10
N LYS A 27 -11.22 8.24 6.39
CA LYS A 27 -10.97 9.30 5.39
C LYS A 27 -9.77 8.87 4.53
N VAL A 28 -9.89 9.00 3.21
CA VAL A 28 -8.84 8.61 2.26
C VAL A 28 -8.26 9.86 1.60
N ILE A 29 -7.01 10.16 1.89
CA ILE A 29 -6.27 11.26 1.27
C ILE A 29 -5.87 10.83 -0.14
N PRO A 30 -6.38 11.45 -1.22
CA PRO A 30 -6.06 11.05 -2.56
C PRO A 30 -4.69 11.60 -3.00
N LEU A 31 -3.88 10.74 -3.63
CA LEU A 31 -2.73 11.18 -4.41
C LEU A 31 -3.20 11.89 -5.69
N LYS A 32 -2.29 12.58 -6.37
CA LYS A 32 -2.58 13.26 -7.64
C LYS A 32 -1.87 12.58 -8.80
N ILE A 33 -2.52 12.59 -9.97
CA ILE A 33 -1.97 12.09 -11.23
C ILE A 33 -1.98 13.24 -12.21
N ILE A 34 -0.80 13.59 -12.75
CA ILE A 34 -0.58 14.79 -13.54
C ILE A 34 -0.12 14.41 -14.94
N TYR A 35 -0.95 14.64 -15.90
CA TYR A 35 -0.63 14.69 -17.33
C TYR A 35 -0.20 16.10 -17.73
N ASN A 36 0.30 16.29 -18.96
CA ASN A 36 0.80 17.59 -19.41
C ASN A 36 -0.26 18.71 -19.30
N ASN A 37 -1.52 18.40 -19.55
CA ASN A 37 -2.61 19.37 -19.59
C ASN A 37 -3.77 19.06 -18.64
N GLU A 38 -3.66 18.02 -17.82
CA GLU A 38 -4.75 17.54 -16.96
C GLU A 38 -4.20 17.07 -15.63
N GLU A 39 -4.93 17.30 -14.56
CA GLU A 39 -4.67 16.77 -13.24
C GLU A 39 -5.88 15.95 -12.78
N PHE A 40 -5.61 14.77 -12.24
CA PHE A 40 -6.61 13.86 -11.73
C PHE A 40 -6.33 13.50 -10.26
N THR A 41 -7.42 13.15 -9.57
CA THR A 41 -7.44 12.75 -8.17
C THR A 41 -7.58 11.22 -8.10
N ASP A 42 -6.60 10.56 -7.51
CA ASP A 42 -6.47 9.09 -7.45
C ASP A 42 -7.73 8.41 -6.90
N ASN A 43 -8.32 7.49 -7.65
CA ASN A 43 -9.57 6.78 -7.37
C ASN A 43 -10.84 7.66 -7.23
N VAL A 44 -10.77 8.95 -7.59
CA VAL A 44 -11.93 9.85 -7.54
C VAL A 44 -12.45 10.14 -8.95
N ASP A 45 -11.59 10.60 -9.83
CA ASP A 45 -11.94 11.03 -11.18
C ASP A 45 -11.13 10.33 -12.29
N ILE A 46 -10.29 9.36 -11.91
CA ILE A 46 -9.55 8.49 -12.83
C ILE A 46 -9.44 7.08 -12.26
N THR A 47 -9.54 6.07 -13.12
CA THR A 47 -9.35 4.66 -12.77
C THR A 47 -7.95 4.16 -13.18
N ALA A 48 -7.50 3.04 -12.60
CA ALA A 48 -6.26 2.41 -13.01
C ALA A 48 -6.29 1.98 -14.49
N GLN A 49 -7.46 1.59 -15.02
CA GLN A 49 -7.59 1.23 -16.43
C GLN A 49 -7.41 2.46 -17.33
N ASP A 50 -7.96 3.62 -16.97
CA ASP A 50 -7.76 4.86 -17.72
C ASP A 50 -6.27 5.23 -17.80
N VAL A 51 -5.54 5.05 -16.70
CA VAL A 51 -4.08 5.24 -16.68
C VAL A 51 -3.41 4.27 -17.67
N TYR A 52 -3.72 2.96 -17.57
CA TYR A 52 -3.10 1.95 -18.42
C TYR A 52 -3.36 2.18 -19.91
N ASP A 53 -4.56 2.58 -20.28
CA ASP A 53 -4.95 2.84 -21.68
C ASP A 53 -4.20 4.02 -22.28
N ARG A 54 -3.72 4.95 -21.44
CA ARG A 54 -3.00 6.18 -21.87
C ARG A 54 -1.46 6.05 -21.76
N LEU A 55 -0.91 5.02 -21.12
CA LEU A 55 0.55 4.90 -20.86
C LEU A 55 1.41 4.85 -22.13
N GLU A 56 0.88 4.36 -23.26
CA GLU A 56 1.60 4.35 -24.54
C GLU A 56 1.71 5.75 -25.14
N GLU A 57 0.73 6.61 -24.87
CA GLU A 57 0.70 7.99 -25.37
C GLU A 57 1.47 8.94 -24.46
N GLU A 58 1.20 8.84 -23.16
CA GLU A 58 1.83 9.68 -22.15
C GLU A 58 1.95 8.93 -20.81
N ILE A 59 3.15 8.91 -20.24
CA ILE A 59 3.37 8.44 -18.87
C ILE A 59 3.22 9.65 -17.94
N PRO A 60 2.15 9.72 -17.13
CA PRO A 60 1.94 10.84 -16.23
C PRO A 60 2.91 10.83 -15.04
N LYS A 61 2.91 11.91 -14.28
CA LYS A 61 3.58 12.02 -12.99
C LYS A 61 2.57 11.84 -11.87
N THR A 62 3.06 11.48 -10.69
CA THR A 62 2.26 11.52 -9.47
C THR A 62 2.77 12.60 -8.53
N SER A 63 1.86 13.16 -7.74
CA SER A 63 2.17 14.09 -6.67
C SER A 63 1.52 13.65 -5.37
N LEU A 64 2.13 14.06 -4.25
CA LEU A 64 1.51 13.94 -2.94
C LEU A 64 0.26 14.84 -2.86
N PRO A 65 -0.66 14.58 -1.92
CA PRO A 65 -1.81 15.44 -1.67
C PRO A 65 -1.36 16.83 -1.19
N SER A 66 -2.19 17.84 -1.42
CA SER A 66 -1.91 19.18 -0.89
C SER A 66 -2.07 19.23 0.63
N GLY A 67 -1.35 20.15 1.29
CA GLY A 67 -1.56 20.42 2.71
C GLY A 67 -2.98 20.87 3.01
N GLU A 68 -3.61 21.63 2.10
CA GLU A 68 -5.00 22.06 2.20
C GLU A 68 -5.97 20.86 2.26
N THR A 69 -5.86 19.90 1.36
CA THR A 69 -6.68 18.68 1.37
C THR A 69 -6.57 17.93 2.71
N ILE A 70 -5.35 17.81 3.24
CA ILE A 70 -5.12 17.13 4.54
C ILE A 70 -5.75 17.95 5.68
N THR A 71 -5.60 19.27 5.64
CA THR A 71 -6.19 20.20 6.63
C THR A 71 -7.70 20.06 6.66
N GLU A 72 -8.38 20.15 5.52
CA GLU A 72 -9.84 19.99 5.40
C GLU A 72 -10.32 18.65 5.98
N MET A 73 -9.62 17.56 5.69
CA MET A 73 -9.98 16.23 6.23
C MET A 73 -9.80 16.15 7.75
N LEU A 74 -8.76 16.76 8.31
CA LEU A 74 -8.56 16.79 9.76
C LEU A 74 -9.57 17.71 10.46
N GLU A 75 -9.93 18.84 9.86
CA GLU A 75 -11.01 19.72 10.33
C GLU A 75 -12.36 18.99 10.34
N GLU A 76 -12.65 18.22 9.28
CA GLU A 76 -13.86 17.40 9.22
C GLU A 76 -13.87 16.35 10.34
N ILE A 77 -12.76 15.61 10.54
CA ILE A 77 -12.60 14.64 11.63
C ILE A 77 -12.84 15.30 13.00
N GLN A 78 -12.25 16.48 13.23
CA GLN A 78 -12.44 17.24 14.47
C GLN A 78 -13.89 17.67 14.67
N SER A 79 -14.54 18.14 13.60
CA SER A 79 -15.95 18.57 13.63
C SER A 79 -16.92 17.42 13.92
N GLU A 80 -16.56 16.20 13.54
CA GLU A 80 -17.30 14.97 13.85
C GLU A 80 -17.14 14.53 15.33
N GLY A 81 -16.30 15.22 16.10
CA GLY A 81 -16.10 15.01 17.54
C GLY A 81 -15.07 13.93 17.88
N PHE A 82 -14.20 13.55 16.93
CA PHE A 82 -13.05 12.72 17.23
C PHE A 82 -11.96 13.55 17.96
N GLU A 83 -11.20 12.89 18.80
CA GLU A 83 -10.12 13.49 19.60
C GLU A 83 -8.75 12.93 19.22
N LYS A 84 -8.73 11.78 18.53
CA LYS A 84 -7.52 11.05 18.14
C LYS A 84 -7.60 10.62 16.69
N VAL A 85 -6.46 10.60 15.99
CA VAL A 85 -6.39 10.21 14.58
C VAL A 85 -5.22 9.26 14.36
N ILE A 86 -5.49 8.08 13.81
CA ILE A 86 -4.45 7.19 13.29
C ILE A 86 -4.29 7.49 11.80
N CYS A 87 -3.13 8.04 11.42
CA CYS A 87 -2.78 8.27 10.02
C CYS A 87 -1.87 7.13 9.53
N VAL A 88 -2.33 6.36 8.53
CA VAL A 88 -1.52 5.31 7.91
C VAL A 88 -1.19 5.70 6.48
N THR A 89 0.10 5.79 6.15
CA THR A 89 0.56 6.21 4.83
C THR A 89 1.52 5.20 4.22
N ILE A 90 1.63 5.20 2.89
CA ILE A 90 2.72 4.51 2.21
C ILE A 90 4.07 5.02 2.70
N SER A 91 5.13 4.25 2.40
CA SER A 91 6.49 4.56 2.82
C SER A 91 6.94 5.98 2.50
N SER A 92 7.54 6.64 3.49
CA SER A 92 8.25 7.93 3.32
C SER A 92 9.45 7.83 2.35
N GLY A 93 9.98 6.63 2.12
CA GLY A 93 11.01 6.36 1.12
C GLY A 93 10.51 6.41 -0.34
N LEU A 94 9.19 6.40 -0.55
CA LEU A 94 8.55 6.39 -1.87
C LEU A 94 7.73 7.65 -2.15
N SER A 95 7.19 8.28 -1.11
CA SER A 95 6.34 9.48 -1.22
C SER A 95 6.56 10.45 -0.06
N GLY A 96 6.44 11.73 -0.34
CA GLY A 96 6.43 12.77 0.69
C GLY A 96 5.13 12.86 1.52
N THR A 97 4.14 12.01 1.27
CA THR A 97 2.81 12.06 1.90
C THR A 97 2.90 11.97 3.42
N ASN A 98 3.68 11.00 3.94
CA ASN A 98 3.89 10.86 5.39
C ASN A 98 4.38 12.17 6.03
N ASN A 99 5.42 12.78 5.43
CA ASN A 99 5.97 14.02 5.93
C ASN A 99 4.97 15.18 5.84
N MET A 100 4.19 15.28 4.77
CA MET A 100 3.16 16.32 4.61
C MET A 100 2.08 16.18 5.69
N VAL A 101 1.60 14.96 5.96
CA VAL A 101 0.64 14.69 7.05
C VAL A 101 1.21 15.17 8.39
N ARG A 102 2.49 14.84 8.68
CA ARG A 102 3.13 15.26 9.95
C ARG A 102 3.21 16.77 10.09
N VAL A 103 3.60 17.49 9.03
CA VAL A 103 3.69 18.94 9.03
C VAL A 103 2.32 19.59 9.25
N VAL A 104 1.27 19.08 8.60
CA VAL A 104 -0.10 19.59 8.80
C VAL A 104 -0.60 19.26 10.20
N ALA A 105 -0.34 18.05 10.70
CA ALA A 105 -0.75 17.60 12.04
C ALA A 105 -0.24 18.52 13.16
N GLU A 106 0.93 19.15 13.00
CA GLU A 106 1.48 20.12 13.99
C GLU A 106 0.57 21.34 14.23
N GLN A 107 -0.34 21.63 13.30
CA GLN A 107 -1.29 22.75 13.40
C GLN A 107 -2.52 22.42 14.25
N PHE A 108 -2.81 21.13 14.47
CA PHE A 108 -3.98 20.63 15.19
C PHE A 108 -3.62 20.29 16.64
N LYS A 109 -3.75 21.27 17.54
CA LYS A 109 -3.38 21.08 18.97
C LYS A 109 -4.41 20.31 19.79
N ASP A 110 -5.65 20.26 19.31
CA ASP A 110 -6.77 19.59 19.98
C ASP A 110 -7.03 18.16 19.44
N LEU A 111 -6.21 17.70 18.50
CA LEU A 111 -6.21 16.32 18.01
C LEU A 111 -4.89 15.63 18.36
N ASP A 112 -4.97 14.46 19.00
CA ASP A 112 -3.80 13.60 19.16
C ASP A 112 -3.62 12.76 17.89
N ILE A 113 -2.69 13.17 17.01
CA ILE A 113 -2.47 12.57 15.68
C ILE A 113 -1.24 11.69 15.70
N PHE A 114 -1.45 10.38 15.53
CA PHE A 114 -0.39 9.38 15.39
C PHE A 114 -0.22 8.99 13.93
N THR A 115 0.96 9.27 13.37
CA THR A 115 1.27 8.99 11.96
C THR A 115 2.18 7.79 11.84
N VAL A 116 1.71 6.74 11.16
CA VAL A 116 2.44 5.51 10.87
C VAL A 116 3.07 5.60 9.48
N ASP A 117 4.40 5.60 9.43
CA ASP A 117 5.16 5.35 8.20
C ASP A 117 5.28 3.84 8.01
N THR A 118 4.50 3.27 7.11
CA THR A 118 4.42 1.80 6.98
C THR A 118 5.67 1.15 6.41
N LYS A 119 6.62 1.93 5.88
CA LYS A 119 7.78 1.40 5.15
C LYS A 119 7.38 0.40 4.05
N ASN A 120 6.17 0.52 3.55
CA ASN A 120 5.56 -0.40 2.61
C ASN A 120 4.77 0.37 1.54
N ILE A 121 4.14 -0.34 0.62
CA ILE A 121 3.40 0.22 -0.50
C ILE A 121 2.14 -0.59 -0.80
N GLY A 122 1.12 0.07 -1.35
CA GLY A 122 -0.09 -0.60 -1.78
C GLY A 122 -0.75 -1.36 -0.64
N ILE A 123 -1.32 -2.53 -0.94
CA ILE A 123 -2.01 -3.34 0.06
C ILE A 123 -1.11 -3.80 1.22
N GLY A 124 0.22 -3.82 1.04
CA GLY A 124 1.15 -4.07 2.15
C GLY A 124 1.09 -2.96 3.22
N SER A 125 0.93 -1.71 2.78
CA SER A 125 0.63 -0.58 3.66
C SER A 125 -0.81 -0.67 4.19
N GLY A 126 -1.77 -1.05 3.33
CA GLY A 126 -3.17 -1.23 3.69
C GLY A 126 -3.40 -2.26 4.79
N LEU A 127 -2.59 -3.32 4.86
CA LEU A 127 -2.68 -4.30 5.95
C LEU A 127 -2.36 -3.71 7.33
N ILE A 128 -1.53 -2.67 7.42
CA ILE A 128 -1.31 -1.93 8.67
C ILE A 128 -2.55 -1.12 9.05
N ALA A 129 -3.27 -0.54 8.08
CA ALA A 129 -4.55 0.12 8.35
C ALA A 129 -5.63 -0.88 8.82
N VAL A 130 -5.61 -2.11 8.29
CA VAL A 130 -6.46 -3.21 8.77
C VAL A 130 -6.16 -3.51 10.24
N GLN A 131 -4.89 -3.57 10.63
CA GLN A 131 -4.50 -3.78 12.03
C GLN A 131 -4.94 -2.62 12.92
N ALA A 132 -4.74 -1.38 12.47
CA ALA A 132 -5.22 -0.20 13.22
C ALA A 132 -6.73 -0.28 13.49
N TYR A 133 -7.52 -0.61 12.45
CA TYR A 133 -8.95 -0.81 12.61
C TYR A 133 -9.27 -1.94 13.60
N THR A 134 -8.58 -3.07 13.49
CA THR A 134 -8.79 -4.24 14.36
C THR A 134 -8.56 -3.88 15.83
N TYR A 135 -7.45 -3.21 16.15
CA TYR A 135 -7.13 -2.81 17.52
C TYR A 135 -8.15 -1.84 18.12
N VAL A 136 -8.63 -0.89 17.32
CA VAL A 136 -9.69 0.02 17.76
C VAL A 136 -11.01 -0.74 17.96
N ALA A 137 -11.36 -1.67 17.08
CA ALA A 137 -12.57 -2.49 17.19
C ALA A 137 -12.53 -3.45 18.40
N GLU A 138 -11.35 -3.96 18.75
CA GLU A 138 -11.11 -4.76 19.96
C GLU A 138 -11.12 -3.92 21.25
N GLY A 139 -11.12 -2.60 21.13
CA GLY A 139 -11.19 -1.67 22.28
C GLY A 139 -9.88 -1.52 23.04
N LEU A 140 -8.74 -1.69 22.36
CA LEU A 140 -7.42 -1.40 22.95
C LEU A 140 -7.32 0.09 23.26
N ASP A 141 -6.55 0.43 24.29
CA ASP A 141 -6.26 1.82 24.62
C ASP A 141 -5.26 2.45 23.64
N TRP A 142 -5.26 3.77 23.59
CA TRP A 142 -4.51 4.57 22.62
C TRP A 142 -2.98 4.27 22.60
N GLU A 143 -2.36 4.20 23.77
CA GLU A 143 -0.91 3.98 23.87
C GLU A 143 -0.53 2.56 23.45
N THR A 144 -1.36 1.59 23.78
CA THR A 144 -1.20 0.19 23.33
C THR A 144 -1.32 0.11 21.81
N ILE A 145 -2.30 0.81 21.20
CA ILE A 145 -2.46 0.83 19.75
C ILE A 145 -1.23 1.40 19.06
N LYS A 146 -0.70 2.52 19.52
CA LYS A 146 0.50 3.15 18.95
C LYS A 146 1.68 2.20 18.98
N THR A 147 1.99 1.63 20.14
CA THR A 147 3.10 0.69 20.33
C THR A 147 2.99 -0.52 19.40
N LYS A 148 1.79 -1.13 19.33
CA LYS A 148 1.56 -2.30 18.47
C LYS A 148 1.70 -1.96 16.99
N LEU A 149 1.20 -0.82 16.53
CA LEU A 149 1.33 -0.41 15.13
C LEU A 149 2.78 -0.14 14.72
N GLU A 150 3.60 0.43 15.59
CA GLU A 150 5.04 0.58 15.36
C GLU A 150 5.73 -0.78 15.19
N GLU A 151 5.41 -1.75 16.06
CA GLU A 151 5.93 -3.11 15.94
C GLU A 151 5.43 -3.84 14.68
N ASP A 152 4.19 -3.60 14.26
CA ASP A 152 3.56 -4.28 13.13
C ASP A 152 4.10 -3.82 11.76
N VAL A 153 4.71 -2.64 11.68
CA VAL A 153 5.38 -2.17 10.45
C VAL A 153 6.37 -3.22 9.94
N ALA A 154 7.19 -3.80 10.82
CA ALA A 154 8.15 -4.84 10.43
C ALA A 154 7.51 -6.21 10.12
N LYS A 155 6.27 -6.42 10.57
CA LYS A 155 5.50 -7.65 10.37
C LYS A 155 4.65 -7.65 9.09
N SER A 156 4.61 -6.53 8.36
CA SER A 156 3.90 -6.43 7.08
C SER A 156 4.89 -6.31 5.92
N LYS A 157 4.74 -7.15 4.90
CA LYS A 157 5.59 -7.12 3.71
C LYS A 157 4.82 -7.43 2.45
N ILE A 158 5.20 -6.76 1.35
CA ILE A 158 4.71 -7.07 0.01
C ILE A 158 5.86 -7.52 -0.87
N PHE A 159 5.62 -8.57 -1.67
CA PHE A 159 6.52 -9.06 -2.71
C PHE A 159 5.79 -8.93 -4.04
N PHE A 160 6.30 -8.11 -4.94
CA PHE A 160 5.60 -7.89 -6.21
C PHE A 160 6.49 -8.06 -7.42
N HIS A 161 5.84 -8.47 -8.50
CA HIS A 161 6.39 -8.60 -9.83
C HIS A 161 5.78 -7.55 -10.75
N VAL A 162 6.60 -6.96 -11.60
CA VAL A 162 6.17 -6.09 -12.70
C VAL A 162 6.68 -6.63 -14.04
N PRO A 163 5.88 -6.52 -15.12
CA PRO A 163 6.30 -6.98 -16.45
C PRO A 163 7.50 -6.20 -17.01
N THR A 164 7.63 -4.92 -16.65
CA THR A 164 8.72 -4.04 -17.06
C THR A 164 9.11 -3.10 -15.90
N LEU A 165 10.36 -2.68 -15.87
CA LEU A 165 10.85 -1.65 -14.95
C LEU A 165 10.75 -0.23 -15.53
N GLU A 166 10.28 -0.09 -16.76
CA GLU A 166 10.22 1.18 -17.48
C GLU A 166 9.46 2.25 -16.69
N TYR A 167 8.28 1.91 -16.18
CA TYR A 167 7.42 2.85 -15.46
C TYR A 167 8.02 3.25 -14.11
N LEU A 168 8.63 2.31 -13.38
CA LEU A 168 9.37 2.62 -12.15
C LEU A 168 10.55 3.56 -12.42
N GLN A 169 11.27 3.34 -13.53
CA GLN A 169 12.40 4.17 -13.93
C GLN A 169 11.96 5.58 -14.35
N LYS A 170 11.01 5.68 -15.28
CA LYS A 170 10.49 6.96 -15.79
C LYS A 170 9.77 7.76 -14.69
N GLY A 171 9.09 7.07 -13.77
CA GLY A 171 8.45 7.68 -12.60
C GLY A 171 9.40 8.06 -11.47
N GLY A 172 10.69 7.71 -11.56
CA GLY A 172 11.70 8.02 -10.54
C GLY A 172 11.56 7.25 -9.23
N ARG A 173 10.73 6.19 -9.17
CA ARG A 173 10.54 5.33 -8.00
C ARG A 173 11.24 3.98 -8.15
N ILE A 174 12.25 3.88 -9.00
CA ILE A 174 12.98 2.63 -9.22
C ILE A 174 13.83 2.19 -8.01
N GLY A 175 14.24 3.10 -7.14
CA GLY A 175 15.02 2.80 -5.93
C GLY A 175 16.30 2.00 -6.23
N LEU A 176 16.63 1.04 -5.36
CA LEU A 176 17.80 0.17 -5.51
C LEU A 176 17.66 -0.86 -6.65
N VAL A 177 16.44 -1.04 -7.17
CA VAL A 177 16.16 -1.88 -8.34
C VAL A 177 16.91 -1.38 -9.59
N ALA A 178 17.30 -0.09 -9.63
CA ALA A 178 18.11 0.48 -10.70
C ALA A 178 19.43 -0.27 -10.96
N SER A 179 19.99 -0.92 -9.94
CA SER A 179 21.23 -1.68 -10.02
C SER A 179 21.19 -2.86 -10.99
N ILE A 180 20.01 -3.30 -11.40
CA ILE A 180 19.83 -4.43 -12.31
C ILE A 180 19.44 -4.04 -13.75
N LEU A 181 19.24 -2.76 -14.05
CA LEU A 181 18.75 -2.28 -15.35
C LEU A 181 19.65 -2.70 -16.53
N GLY A 182 20.96 -2.76 -16.34
CA GLY A 182 21.93 -3.05 -17.40
C GLY A 182 21.94 -4.51 -17.93
N ASN A 183 21.34 -5.48 -17.22
CA ASN A 183 21.45 -6.93 -17.49
C ASN A 183 20.12 -7.61 -17.79
N MET A 184 19.13 -6.90 -18.28
CA MET A 184 17.70 -7.28 -18.17
C MET A 184 17.09 -8.04 -19.33
N LEU A 185 17.81 -8.68 -20.24
CA LEU A 185 17.17 -9.50 -21.26
C LEU A 185 16.33 -10.62 -20.61
N ASN A 186 15.00 -10.44 -20.54
CA ASN A 186 14.02 -11.36 -19.92
C ASN A 186 14.09 -11.54 -18.37
N LEU A 187 14.83 -10.72 -17.64
CA LEU A 187 14.76 -10.75 -16.16
C LEU A 187 13.51 -10.02 -15.66
N LYS A 188 12.80 -10.66 -14.73
CA LYS A 188 11.65 -10.15 -14.04
C LYS A 188 11.98 -10.17 -12.53
N PRO A 189 12.39 -9.04 -11.93
CA PRO A 189 12.73 -9.02 -10.52
C PRO A 189 11.48 -9.20 -9.66
N ILE A 190 11.67 -9.76 -8.46
CA ILE A 190 10.73 -9.61 -7.37
C ILE A 190 11.22 -8.45 -6.51
N ILE A 191 10.34 -7.51 -6.30
CA ILE A 191 10.58 -6.25 -5.60
C ILE A 191 9.84 -6.28 -4.27
N THR A 192 10.44 -5.67 -3.26
CA THR A 192 9.83 -5.39 -1.95
C THR A 192 10.30 -4.02 -1.48
N CYS A 193 9.74 -3.49 -0.39
CA CYS A 193 10.35 -2.39 0.33
C CYS A 193 11.35 -2.95 1.35
N ASN A 194 12.56 -2.36 1.41
CA ASN A 194 13.54 -2.67 2.44
C ASN A 194 13.20 -1.96 3.78
N GLU A 195 14.07 -2.03 4.77
CA GLU A 195 13.88 -1.41 6.09
C GLU A 195 13.78 0.12 6.04
N ASP A 196 14.42 0.76 5.05
CA ASP A 196 14.30 2.20 4.80
C ASP A 196 13.00 2.56 4.06
N GLY A 197 12.21 1.57 3.63
CA GLY A 197 10.99 1.75 2.87
C GLY A 197 11.21 2.07 1.39
N VAL A 198 12.41 1.79 0.85
CA VAL A 198 12.77 1.99 -0.56
C VAL A 198 12.67 0.66 -1.30
N TYR A 199 12.29 0.70 -2.57
CA TYR A 199 12.24 -0.51 -3.40
C TYR A 199 13.61 -1.16 -3.56
N ASP A 200 13.65 -2.47 -3.31
CA ASP A 200 14.82 -3.32 -3.47
C ASP A 200 14.46 -4.64 -4.17
N THR A 201 15.45 -5.28 -4.77
CA THR A 201 15.31 -6.55 -5.49
C THR A 201 15.68 -7.71 -4.59
N VAL A 202 14.70 -8.55 -4.25
CA VAL A 202 14.90 -9.76 -3.42
C VAL A 202 15.06 -11.04 -4.24
N ALA A 203 14.72 -11.03 -5.52
CA ALA A 203 14.99 -12.14 -6.44
C ALA A 203 15.04 -11.66 -7.89
N LYS A 204 15.83 -12.37 -8.73
CA LYS A 204 15.95 -12.14 -10.17
C LYS A 204 15.51 -13.39 -10.91
N ILE A 205 14.37 -13.36 -11.55
CA ILE A 205 13.72 -14.53 -12.15
C ILE A 205 13.53 -14.28 -13.65
N ARG A 206 13.60 -15.33 -14.45
CA ARG A 206 13.26 -15.27 -15.89
C ARG A 206 11.83 -15.76 -16.12
N GLY A 207 11.01 -14.90 -16.72
CA GLY A 207 9.63 -15.19 -17.12
C GLY A 207 8.60 -14.89 -16.01
N SER A 208 7.49 -14.27 -16.40
CA SER A 208 6.47 -13.74 -15.47
C SER A 208 5.84 -14.83 -14.59
N LYS A 209 5.47 -15.99 -15.13
CA LYS A 209 4.87 -17.09 -14.35
C LYS A 209 5.77 -17.56 -13.21
N LYS A 210 7.09 -17.72 -13.48
CA LYS A 210 8.06 -18.12 -12.45
C LYS A 210 8.28 -17.00 -11.42
N SER A 211 8.21 -15.74 -11.86
CA SER A 211 8.32 -14.59 -10.95
C SER A 211 7.16 -14.54 -9.97
N VAL A 212 5.92 -14.72 -10.43
CA VAL A 212 4.74 -14.78 -9.54
C VAL A 212 4.89 -15.94 -8.54
N GLN A 213 5.31 -17.13 -8.99
CA GLN A 213 5.57 -18.26 -8.08
C GLN A 213 6.65 -17.93 -7.04
N LYS A 214 7.72 -17.21 -7.44
CA LYS A 214 8.76 -16.79 -6.49
C LYS A 214 8.23 -15.75 -5.49
N ALA A 215 7.36 -14.82 -5.91
CA ALA A 215 6.70 -13.90 -4.99
C ALA A 215 5.87 -14.65 -3.92
N ILE A 216 5.11 -15.67 -4.33
CA ILE A 216 4.38 -16.55 -3.41
C ILE A 216 5.37 -17.26 -2.45
N SER A 217 6.45 -17.85 -2.99
CA SER A 217 7.47 -18.52 -2.16
C SER A 217 8.11 -17.59 -1.12
N LEU A 218 8.38 -16.34 -1.48
CA LEU A 218 8.93 -15.34 -0.56
C LEU A 218 7.91 -14.92 0.51
N ALA A 219 6.64 -14.83 0.15
CA ALA A 219 5.58 -14.60 1.11
C ALA A 219 5.44 -15.75 2.11
N VAL A 220 5.54 -16.99 1.64
CA VAL A 220 5.56 -18.20 2.50
C VAL A 220 6.79 -18.20 3.42
N GLU A 221 7.95 -17.87 2.89
CA GLU A 221 9.19 -17.75 3.67
C GLU A 221 9.08 -16.66 4.74
N PHE A 222 8.49 -15.51 4.40
CA PHE A 222 8.28 -14.42 5.35
C PHE A 222 7.27 -14.77 6.45
N ALA A 223 6.17 -15.46 6.11
CA ALA A 223 5.22 -15.96 7.11
C ALA A 223 5.86 -16.97 8.07
N GLY A 224 6.82 -17.75 7.57
CA GLY A 224 7.64 -18.66 8.39
C GLY A 224 6.81 -19.61 9.25
N THR A 225 7.02 -19.56 10.57
CA THR A 225 6.30 -20.36 11.58
C THR A 225 5.17 -19.60 12.27
N ALA A 226 4.78 -18.45 11.75
CA ALA A 226 3.72 -17.64 12.34
C ALA A 226 2.40 -18.43 12.45
N LYS A 227 1.72 -18.24 13.58
CA LYS A 227 0.49 -18.96 13.91
C LYS A 227 -0.76 -18.31 13.30
N LYS A 228 -0.67 -17.02 12.98
CA LYS A 228 -1.77 -16.27 12.38
C LYS A 228 -1.25 -15.11 11.54
N TYR A 229 -1.84 -14.87 10.37
CA TYR A 229 -1.47 -13.77 9.49
C TYR A 229 -2.62 -13.38 8.54
N HIS A 230 -2.61 -12.16 8.08
CA HIS A 230 -3.39 -11.74 6.91
C HIS A 230 -2.57 -11.93 5.64
N LEU A 231 -3.27 -12.29 4.56
CA LEU A 231 -2.71 -12.34 3.22
C LEU A 231 -3.34 -11.27 2.35
N ALA A 232 -2.61 -10.85 1.32
CA ALA A 232 -3.14 -9.93 0.33
C ALA A 232 -2.66 -10.30 -1.08
N ILE A 233 -3.52 -10.07 -2.08
CA ILE A 233 -3.19 -10.18 -3.51
C ILE A 233 -3.52 -8.85 -4.16
N ALA A 234 -2.47 -8.15 -4.63
CA ALA A 234 -2.60 -6.95 -5.43
C ALA A 234 -2.43 -7.28 -6.91
N TYR A 235 -3.21 -6.64 -7.77
CA TYR A 235 -3.08 -6.83 -9.21
C TYR A 235 -3.22 -5.50 -9.98
N GLY A 236 -2.60 -5.43 -11.15
CA GLY A 236 -2.63 -4.29 -12.06
C GLY A 236 -3.31 -4.65 -13.39
N GLY A 237 -4.60 -4.33 -13.51
CA GLY A 237 -5.38 -4.50 -14.74
C GLY A 237 -5.88 -5.93 -14.99
N LYS A 238 -6.74 -6.08 -16.00
CA LYS A 238 -7.51 -7.31 -16.30
C LYS A 238 -6.67 -8.57 -16.51
N THR A 239 -5.51 -8.43 -17.16
CA THR A 239 -4.63 -9.58 -17.41
C THR A 239 -4.05 -10.15 -16.11
N ALA A 240 -3.70 -9.29 -15.15
CA ALA A 240 -3.23 -9.71 -13.84
C ALA A 240 -4.40 -10.24 -12.99
N GLU A 241 -5.56 -9.61 -13.04
CA GLU A 241 -6.78 -10.03 -12.34
C GLU A 241 -7.15 -11.49 -12.67
N SER A 242 -7.02 -11.90 -13.93
CA SER A 242 -7.33 -13.27 -14.37
C SER A 242 -6.49 -14.36 -13.67
N GLN A 243 -5.37 -13.99 -13.05
CA GLN A 243 -4.47 -14.89 -12.33
C GLN A 243 -4.80 -15.02 -10.83
N VAL A 244 -5.60 -14.09 -10.28
CA VAL A 244 -5.86 -13.98 -8.84
C VAL A 244 -6.45 -15.26 -8.25
N ALA A 245 -7.42 -15.88 -8.93
CA ALA A 245 -8.04 -17.12 -8.45
C ALA A 245 -7.04 -18.27 -8.27
N GLY A 246 -6.11 -18.43 -9.22
CA GLY A 246 -5.05 -19.42 -9.13
C GLY A 246 -4.05 -19.13 -8.02
N ILE A 247 -3.66 -17.86 -7.86
CA ILE A 247 -2.75 -17.40 -6.81
C ILE A 247 -3.39 -17.63 -5.43
N ARG A 248 -4.65 -17.26 -5.27
CA ARG A 248 -5.42 -17.51 -4.03
C ARG A 248 -5.45 -18.98 -3.65
N ALA A 249 -5.71 -19.87 -4.62
CA ALA A 249 -5.73 -21.30 -4.38
C ALA A 249 -4.36 -21.82 -3.90
N GLU A 250 -3.28 -21.34 -4.51
CA GLU A 250 -1.92 -21.72 -4.12
C GLU A 250 -1.53 -21.17 -2.74
N LEU A 251 -1.87 -19.92 -2.43
CA LEU A 251 -1.64 -19.32 -1.10
C LEU A 251 -2.39 -20.11 -0.01
N LYS A 252 -3.67 -20.42 -0.22
CA LYS A 252 -4.46 -21.23 0.74
C LYS A 252 -3.84 -22.59 1.02
N LYS A 253 -3.21 -23.20 0.02
CA LYS A 253 -2.55 -24.50 0.15
C LYS A 253 -1.24 -24.39 0.95
N GLN A 254 -0.44 -23.36 0.68
CA GLN A 254 0.89 -23.20 1.30
C GLN A 254 0.84 -22.48 2.64
N LEU A 255 -0.13 -21.62 2.86
CA LEU A 255 -0.31 -20.78 4.05
C LEU A 255 -1.72 -21.00 4.66
N PRO A 256 -2.00 -22.17 5.26
CA PRO A 256 -3.36 -22.52 5.72
C PRO A 256 -3.82 -21.78 6.98
N LEU A 257 -2.90 -21.13 7.72
CA LEU A 257 -3.20 -20.44 9.00
C LEU A 257 -3.56 -18.95 8.80
N PHE A 258 -3.94 -18.57 7.58
CA PHE A 258 -4.37 -17.20 7.31
C PHE A 258 -5.72 -16.90 8.01
N ASP A 259 -5.83 -15.70 8.57
CA ASP A 259 -7.10 -15.18 9.09
C ASP A 259 -8.00 -14.71 7.95
N LYS A 260 -7.45 -13.87 7.07
CA LYS A 260 -8.16 -13.32 5.90
C LYS A 260 -7.22 -13.13 4.70
N ILE A 261 -7.79 -13.22 3.51
CA ILE A 261 -7.14 -12.85 2.25
C ILE A 261 -7.87 -11.65 1.67
N TYR A 262 -7.17 -10.54 1.53
CA TYR A 262 -7.64 -9.34 0.86
C TYR A 262 -7.16 -9.32 -0.59
N GLU A 263 -8.00 -8.84 -1.48
CA GLU A 263 -7.69 -8.78 -2.91
C GLU A 263 -8.13 -7.45 -3.47
N GLY A 264 -7.30 -6.86 -4.32
CA GLY A 264 -7.66 -5.59 -4.91
C GLY A 264 -6.75 -5.17 -6.07
N GLN A 265 -7.33 -4.41 -6.99
CA GLN A 265 -6.56 -3.70 -7.98
C GLN A 265 -5.79 -2.57 -7.30
N ILE A 266 -4.54 -2.36 -7.74
CA ILE A 266 -3.76 -1.22 -7.26
C ILE A 266 -4.38 0.10 -7.73
N SER A 267 -4.17 1.16 -6.97
CA SER A 267 -4.68 2.49 -7.29
C SER A 267 -4.08 3.03 -8.59
N PRO A 268 -4.79 3.94 -9.29
CA PRO A 268 -4.27 4.61 -10.48
C PRO A 268 -2.86 5.20 -10.28
N ALA A 269 -2.62 5.87 -9.15
CA ALA A 269 -1.32 6.47 -8.84
C ALA A 269 -0.19 5.42 -8.75
N LEU A 270 -0.45 4.24 -8.20
CA LEU A 270 0.51 3.13 -8.23
C LEU A 270 0.64 2.55 -9.64
N GLY A 271 -0.45 2.52 -10.40
CA GLY A 271 -0.48 2.09 -11.80
C GLY A 271 0.46 2.89 -12.70
N VAL A 272 0.58 4.21 -12.46
CA VAL A 272 1.54 5.09 -13.16
C VAL A 272 2.97 4.57 -13.06
N HIS A 273 3.38 4.06 -11.90
CA HIS A 273 4.76 3.63 -11.65
C HIS A 273 5.02 2.17 -11.96
N THR A 274 3.99 1.34 -12.01
CA THR A 274 4.15 -0.11 -12.19
C THR A 274 3.72 -0.60 -13.57
N GLY A 275 2.82 0.14 -14.21
CA GLY A 275 2.15 -0.30 -15.43
C GLY A 275 1.20 -1.47 -15.22
N PRO A 276 0.53 -1.92 -16.29
CA PRO A 276 -0.37 -3.07 -16.24
C PRO A 276 0.40 -4.39 -16.06
N GLY A 277 -0.24 -5.38 -15.43
CA GLY A 277 0.32 -6.72 -15.25
C GLY A 277 1.09 -6.93 -13.94
N LEU A 278 1.11 -5.95 -13.02
CA LEU A 278 1.63 -6.15 -11.66
C LEU A 278 0.86 -7.28 -10.96
N ILE A 279 1.60 -8.12 -10.25
CA ILE A 279 1.09 -9.05 -9.23
C ILE A 279 1.90 -8.84 -7.95
N GLY A 280 1.22 -8.56 -6.85
CA GLY A 280 1.82 -8.41 -5.53
C GLY A 280 1.19 -9.39 -4.53
N ILE A 281 2.03 -9.97 -3.67
CA ILE A 281 1.63 -10.87 -2.58
C ILE A 281 2.04 -10.22 -1.27
N GLY A 282 1.03 -9.83 -0.47
CA GLY A 282 1.21 -9.23 0.85
C GLY A 282 1.02 -10.24 1.97
N VAL A 283 1.79 -10.09 3.03
CA VAL A 283 1.64 -10.83 4.29
C VAL A 283 1.76 -9.86 5.44
N CYS A 284 0.87 -9.95 6.40
CA CYS A 284 0.99 -9.27 7.70
C CYS A 284 0.86 -10.31 8.81
N ILE A 285 1.92 -10.50 9.59
CA ILE A 285 1.97 -11.47 10.69
C ILE A 285 1.22 -10.88 11.89
N LEU A 286 0.25 -11.61 12.42
CA LEU A 286 -0.58 -11.25 13.57
C LEU A 286 -0.06 -11.89 14.85
N GLU A 287 0.31 -13.19 14.75
CA GLU A 287 0.85 -13.98 15.84
C GLU A 287 2.10 -14.73 15.34
N PRO A 288 3.28 -14.44 15.89
CA PRO A 288 4.53 -15.10 15.53
C PRO A 288 4.56 -16.60 15.75
#